data_33b1842cae94b80f9cf6bfdbe6dc6621
#
_entry.id   33b1842cae94b80f9cf6bfdbe6dc6621
#
_cell.length_a   1.000
_cell.length_b   1.000
_cell.length_c   1.000
_cell.angle_alpha   90.00
_cell.angle_beta   90.00
_cell.angle_gamma   90.00
#
_symmetry.space_group_name_H-M   'P 1'
#
loop_
_entity.id
_entity.type
_entity.pdbx_description
1 polymer ?
#
loop_
_entity_poly.entity_id
_entity_poly.type
_entity_poly.pdbx_seq_one_letter_code
_entity_poly.pdbx_strand_id
1 'polypeptide(L)'
;LGDVYKRQLQALARPPKLIITDSQVFKAVYEQKPEESKLTSFSVLFAGYKGDIHYYVESAAVIESLTEDSRVLIAEACTHAPLTEDIGRVKLPRLLRKRIGKKLQIDIVGGTDFPQDLMPYDLIIHCGACMFNRKYVLSRIERAREQHIPMTNYGVAIAYLNGILDQIEY
;
A
#
# COMPACT_ATOMS: atom_id res chain seq x y z
N LEU A 1 -0.42 0.32 -20.85
CA LEU A 1 -0.25 1.47 -19.94
C LEU A 1 1.22 1.90 -19.85
N GLY A 2 2.20 0.98 -19.73
CA GLY A 2 3.63 1.30 -19.63
C GLY A 2 4.17 2.17 -20.78
N ASP A 3 3.77 1.91 -22.01
CA ASP A 3 4.24 2.66 -23.20
C ASP A 3 3.71 4.11 -23.24
N VAL A 4 2.53 4.37 -22.68
CA VAL A 4 1.97 5.73 -22.62
C VAL A 4 2.79 6.58 -21.65
N TYR A 5 3.10 6.08 -20.47
CA TYR A 5 3.92 6.80 -19.48
C TYR A 5 5.34 7.06 -20.00
N LYS A 6 5.94 6.09 -20.68
CA LYS A 6 7.27 6.25 -21.29
C LYS A 6 7.29 7.38 -22.30
N ARG A 7 6.31 7.43 -23.21
CA ARG A 7 6.19 8.49 -24.21
C ARG A 7 5.97 9.86 -23.57
N GLN A 8 5.15 9.94 -22.54
CA GLN A 8 4.88 11.19 -21.82
C GLN A 8 6.15 11.71 -21.13
N LEU A 9 6.89 10.86 -20.42
CA LEU A 9 8.13 11.26 -19.76
C LEU A 9 9.22 11.69 -20.77
N GLN A 10 9.31 10.99 -21.90
CA GLN A 10 10.27 11.33 -22.96
C GLN A 10 9.91 12.62 -23.73
N ALA A 11 8.63 13.00 -23.76
CA ALA A 11 8.18 14.22 -24.42
C ALA A 11 8.42 15.49 -23.60
N LEU A 12 8.81 15.37 -22.33
CA LEU A 12 9.10 16.53 -21.48
C LEU A 12 10.43 17.17 -21.86
N ALA A 13 10.46 18.47 -21.99
CA ALA A 13 11.67 19.24 -22.29
C ALA A 13 12.74 19.17 -21.18
N ARG A 14 12.33 18.85 -19.96
CA ARG A 14 13.19 18.63 -18.81
C ARG A 14 12.61 17.52 -17.93
N PRO A 15 13.46 16.69 -17.28
CA PRO A 15 12.99 15.71 -16.30
C PRO A 15 12.19 16.37 -15.19
N PRO A 16 11.05 15.80 -14.78
CA PRO A 16 10.27 16.32 -13.65
C PRO A 16 11.05 16.07 -12.35
N LYS A 17 10.95 16.98 -11.38
CA LYS A 17 11.54 16.78 -10.06
C LYS A 17 10.90 15.63 -9.31
N LEU A 18 9.58 15.50 -9.43
CA LEU A 18 8.78 14.48 -8.74
C LEU A 18 7.75 13.91 -9.70
N ILE A 19 7.63 12.59 -9.70
CA ILE A 19 6.60 11.84 -10.40
C ILE A 19 5.64 11.27 -9.35
N ILE A 20 4.35 11.60 -9.49
CA ILE A 20 3.29 11.04 -8.65
C ILE A 20 2.46 10.12 -9.52
N THR A 21 2.34 8.86 -9.13
CA THR A 21 1.67 7.83 -9.94
C THR A 21 0.66 7.02 -9.12
N ASP A 22 -0.05 6.13 -9.78
CA ASP A 22 -0.83 5.09 -9.11
C ASP A 22 0.10 3.95 -8.63
N SER A 23 -0.16 3.43 -7.44
CA SER A 23 0.63 2.32 -6.88
C SER A 23 0.58 1.04 -7.72
N GLN A 24 -0.42 0.89 -8.59
CA GLN A 24 -0.52 -0.26 -9.49
C GLN A 24 0.60 -0.30 -10.52
N VAL A 25 1.09 0.87 -10.94
CA VAL A 25 2.14 0.99 -11.97
C VAL A 25 3.50 1.39 -11.40
N PHE A 26 3.66 1.36 -10.09
CA PHE A 26 4.88 1.79 -9.39
C PHE A 26 6.14 1.20 -10.00
N LYS A 27 6.21 -0.12 -10.14
CA LYS A 27 7.39 -0.80 -10.67
C LYS A 27 7.70 -0.36 -12.11
N ALA A 28 6.68 -0.32 -12.97
CA ALA A 28 6.87 0.07 -14.37
C ALA A 28 7.34 1.52 -14.53
N VAL A 29 6.84 2.44 -13.68
CA VAL A 29 7.28 3.84 -13.68
C VAL A 29 8.68 3.96 -13.09
N TYR A 30 8.99 3.24 -12.01
CA TYR A 30 10.31 3.22 -11.41
C TYR A 30 11.40 2.78 -12.38
N GLU A 31 11.16 1.72 -13.15
CA GLU A 31 12.11 1.19 -14.15
C GLU A 31 12.33 2.12 -15.36
N GLN A 32 11.42 3.07 -15.59
CA GLN A 32 11.43 3.93 -16.79
C GLN A 32 11.60 5.43 -16.47
N LYS A 33 11.55 5.82 -15.22
CA LYS A 33 11.72 7.22 -14.83
C LYS A 33 13.15 7.72 -15.09
N PRO A 34 13.35 9.03 -15.35
CA PRO A 34 14.68 9.63 -15.31
C PRO A 34 15.31 9.42 -13.93
N GLU A 35 16.63 9.17 -13.90
CA GLU A 35 17.37 8.87 -12.67
C GLU A 35 17.19 9.98 -11.61
N GLU A 36 17.28 11.23 -12.04
CA GLU A 36 17.15 12.45 -11.22
C GLU A 36 15.72 12.72 -10.72
N SER A 37 14.71 12.04 -11.28
CA SER A 37 13.32 12.22 -10.86
C SER A 37 13.00 11.38 -9.62
N LYS A 38 12.43 12.04 -8.61
CA LYS A 38 11.86 11.36 -7.44
C LYS A 38 10.54 10.71 -7.80
N LEU A 39 10.15 9.67 -7.08
CA LEU A 39 8.91 8.92 -7.33
C LEU A 39 8.11 8.77 -6.03
N THR A 40 6.81 8.96 -6.13
CA THR A 40 5.84 8.63 -5.09
C THR A 40 4.51 8.20 -5.70
N SER A 41 3.53 7.86 -4.87
CA SER A 41 2.17 7.56 -5.32
C SER A 41 1.12 8.29 -4.50
N PHE A 42 -0.08 8.40 -5.07
CA PHE A 42 -1.22 8.96 -4.34
C PHE A 42 -1.50 8.20 -3.04
N SER A 43 -1.38 6.87 -3.03
CA SER A 43 -1.59 6.08 -1.82
C SER A 43 -0.55 6.37 -0.73
N VAL A 44 0.72 6.61 -1.10
CA VAL A 44 1.78 7.01 -0.16
C VAL A 44 1.56 8.42 0.35
N LEU A 45 1.19 9.37 -0.53
CA LEU A 45 0.84 10.73 -0.12
C LEU A 45 -0.34 10.75 0.86
N PHE A 46 -1.39 9.94 0.60
CA PHE A 46 -2.50 9.81 1.53
C PHE A 46 -2.09 9.14 2.85
N ALA A 47 -1.13 8.21 2.82
CA ALA A 47 -0.58 7.61 4.03
C ALA A 47 0.08 8.66 4.94
N GLY A 48 0.82 9.60 4.38
CA GLY A 48 1.39 10.74 5.11
C GLY A 48 0.34 11.77 5.55
N TYR A 49 -0.57 12.14 4.65
CA TYR A 49 -1.56 13.19 4.92
C TYR A 49 -2.65 12.75 5.91
N LYS A 50 -3.16 11.52 5.79
CA LYS A 50 -4.29 11.01 6.59
C LYS A 50 -3.88 10.07 7.72
N GLY A 51 -2.75 9.40 7.60
CA GLY A 51 -2.26 8.41 8.54
C GLY A 51 -0.98 8.84 9.26
N ASP A 52 -0.13 7.85 9.49
CA ASP A 52 1.21 7.98 10.04
C ASP A 52 2.18 7.19 9.14
N ILE A 53 2.88 7.92 8.26
CA ILE A 53 3.71 7.29 7.24
C ILE A 53 4.90 6.52 7.85
N HIS A 54 5.50 7.03 8.91
CA HIS A 54 6.62 6.37 9.57
C HIS A 54 6.18 5.04 10.17
N TYR A 55 5.05 5.03 10.88
CA TYR A 55 4.47 3.80 11.41
C TYR A 55 4.14 2.79 10.30
N TYR A 56 3.61 3.24 9.18
CA TYR A 56 3.30 2.38 8.04
C TYR A 56 4.55 1.78 7.40
N VAL A 57 5.62 2.56 7.27
CA VAL A 57 6.90 2.10 6.70
C VAL A 57 7.56 1.06 7.63
N GLU A 58 7.64 1.36 8.92
CA GLU A 58 8.16 0.43 9.94
C GLU A 58 7.36 -0.87 9.96
N SER A 59 6.03 -0.79 9.94
CA SER A 59 5.14 -1.95 9.95
C SER A 59 5.25 -2.80 8.68
N ALA A 60 5.62 -2.23 7.54
CA ALA A 60 5.80 -2.99 6.30
C ALA A 60 6.94 -4.01 6.39
N ALA A 61 7.96 -3.76 7.20
CA ALA A 61 9.07 -4.68 7.41
C ALA A 61 8.63 -6.02 8.02
N VAL A 62 7.49 -6.05 8.73
CA VAL A 62 6.90 -7.29 9.28
C VAL A 62 6.59 -8.31 8.19
N ILE A 63 6.39 -7.89 6.94
CA ILE A 63 6.17 -8.80 5.80
C ILE A 63 7.27 -9.86 5.68
N GLU A 64 8.52 -9.55 6.07
CA GLU A 64 9.63 -10.51 6.02
C GLU A 64 9.55 -11.62 7.07
N SER A 65 8.87 -11.37 8.18
CA SER A 65 8.67 -12.35 9.25
C SER A 65 7.40 -13.20 9.13
N LEU A 66 6.51 -12.86 8.18
CA LEU A 66 5.29 -13.62 7.94
C LEU A 66 5.60 -14.99 7.35
N THR A 67 4.81 -15.97 7.76
CA THR A 67 4.87 -17.36 7.30
C THR A 67 3.55 -17.78 6.66
N GLU A 68 3.46 -18.99 6.13
CA GLU A 68 2.21 -19.53 5.59
C GLU A 68 1.10 -19.71 6.65
N ASP A 69 1.47 -19.76 7.93
CA ASP A 69 0.53 -19.87 9.05
C ASP A 69 0.06 -18.50 9.56
N SER A 70 0.65 -17.42 9.06
CA SER A 70 0.29 -16.06 9.42
C SER A 70 -1.06 -15.65 8.83
N ARG A 71 -1.68 -14.64 9.46
CA ARG A 71 -2.97 -14.10 9.05
C ARG A 71 -2.90 -12.59 8.82
N VAL A 72 -3.25 -12.16 7.62
CA VAL A 72 -3.21 -10.74 7.21
C VAL A 72 -4.63 -10.20 7.04
N LEU A 73 -4.89 -9.03 7.59
CA LEU A 73 -6.13 -8.29 7.36
C LEU A 73 -5.90 -7.22 6.28
N ILE A 74 -6.63 -7.30 5.18
CA ILE A 74 -6.74 -6.22 4.20
C ILE A 74 -7.99 -5.41 4.54
N ALA A 75 -7.80 -4.14 4.91
CA ALA A 75 -8.87 -3.26 5.36
C ALA A 75 -9.15 -2.18 4.32
N GLU A 76 -10.25 -2.37 3.59
CA GLU A 76 -10.79 -1.39 2.64
C GLU A 76 -11.69 -0.43 3.39
N ALA A 77 -11.35 0.87 3.43
CA ALA A 77 -12.25 1.87 3.99
C ALA A 77 -13.32 2.31 2.97
N CYS A 78 -12.98 2.30 1.69
CA CYS A 78 -13.84 2.79 0.63
C CYS A 78 -14.63 1.66 -0.05
N THR A 79 -15.88 1.92 -0.38
CA THR A 79 -16.75 1.01 -1.13
C THR A 79 -16.75 1.36 -2.63
N HIS A 80 -15.58 1.52 -3.23
CA HIS A 80 -15.49 1.74 -4.67
C HIS A 80 -15.93 0.49 -5.44
N ALA A 81 -16.59 0.69 -6.57
CA ALA A 81 -16.76 -0.39 -7.53
C ALA A 81 -15.39 -0.86 -8.00
N PRO A 82 -15.05 -2.14 -7.86
CA PRO A 82 -13.74 -2.64 -8.24
C PRO A 82 -13.54 -2.47 -9.75
N LEU A 83 -12.43 -1.87 -10.12
CA LEU A 83 -11.90 -1.96 -11.48
C LEU A 83 -11.36 -3.38 -11.71
N THR A 84 -11.14 -3.76 -12.95
CA THR A 84 -10.75 -5.11 -13.39
C THR A 84 -9.55 -5.74 -12.67
N GLU A 85 -8.69 -4.95 -12.04
CA GLU A 85 -7.64 -5.42 -11.12
C GLU A 85 -7.76 -4.68 -9.77
N ASP A 86 -8.62 -5.19 -8.90
CA ASP A 86 -8.77 -4.69 -7.53
C ASP A 86 -7.46 -4.89 -6.74
N ILE A 87 -6.94 -3.77 -6.19
CA ILE A 87 -5.67 -3.78 -5.46
C ILE A 87 -5.77 -4.65 -4.21
N GLY A 88 -6.82 -4.47 -3.43
CA GLY A 88 -7.00 -5.16 -2.14
C GLY A 88 -7.43 -6.61 -2.30
N ARG A 89 -8.26 -6.91 -3.28
CA ARG A 89 -8.87 -8.25 -3.45
C ARG A 89 -8.09 -9.17 -4.36
N VAL A 90 -7.29 -8.62 -5.28
CA VAL A 90 -6.57 -9.41 -6.28
C VAL A 90 -5.06 -9.19 -6.20
N LYS A 91 -4.59 -7.94 -6.33
CA LYS A 91 -3.17 -7.65 -6.48
C LYS A 91 -2.37 -7.91 -5.21
N LEU A 92 -2.77 -7.36 -4.08
CA LEU A 92 -2.09 -7.55 -2.79
C LEU A 92 -2.09 -9.02 -2.36
N PRO A 93 -3.21 -9.76 -2.35
CA PRO A 93 -3.20 -11.20 -2.06
C PRO A 93 -2.26 -11.99 -2.94
N ARG A 94 -2.20 -11.68 -4.24
CA ARG A 94 -1.28 -12.34 -5.18
C ARG A 94 0.18 -12.05 -4.85
N LEU A 95 0.53 -10.80 -4.56
CA LEU A 95 1.90 -10.41 -4.22
C LEU A 95 2.35 -11.02 -2.89
N LEU A 96 1.49 -10.98 -1.86
CA LEU A 96 1.77 -11.56 -0.55
C LEU A 96 1.97 -13.08 -0.65
N ARG A 97 1.05 -13.79 -1.30
CA ARG A 97 1.17 -15.25 -1.48
C ARG A 97 2.35 -15.65 -2.34
N LYS A 98 2.76 -14.83 -3.30
CA LYS A 98 3.97 -15.05 -4.07
C LYS A 98 5.24 -14.91 -3.21
N ARG A 99 5.25 -14.00 -2.24
CA ARG A 99 6.40 -13.73 -1.35
C ARG A 99 6.48 -14.72 -0.20
N ILE A 100 5.34 -15.02 0.43
CA ILE A 100 5.26 -15.73 1.72
C ILE A 100 4.91 -17.20 1.51
N GLY A 101 3.87 -17.48 0.70
CA GLY A 101 3.38 -18.82 0.41
C GLY A 101 1.88 -18.87 0.16
N LYS A 102 1.43 -19.94 -0.48
CA LYS A 102 0.04 -20.06 -0.97
C LYS A 102 -0.99 -20.23 0.16
N LYS A 103 -0.58 -20.75 1.31
CA LYS A 103 -1.47 -21.03 2.44
C LYS A 103 -1.73 -19.80 3.32
N LEU A 104 -1.02 -18.67 3.10
CA LEU A 104 -1.21 -17.44 3.84
C LEU A 104 -2.69 -17.08 3.91
N GLN A 105 -3.19 -16.92 5.14
CA GLN A 105 -4.56 -16.53 5.39
C GLN A 105 -4.72 -15.02 5.19
N ILE A 106 -5.69 -14.62 4.38
CA ILE A 106 -5.97 -13.23 4.09
C ILE A 106 -7.46 -12.99 4.22
N ASP A 107 -7.82 -12.16 5.19
CA ASP A 107 -9.18 -11.67 5.36
C ASP A 107 -9.30 -10.28 4.74
N ILE A 108 -10.45 -9.99 4.16
CA ILE A 108 -10.72 -8.69 3.54
C ILE A 108 -12.01 -8.14 4.14
N VAL A 109 -11.92 -6.92 4.67
CA VAL A 109 -13.08 -6.19 5.21
C VAL A 109 -13.26 -4.87 4.49
N GLY A 110 -14.50 -4.41 4.35
CA GLY A 110 -14.84 -3.19 3.63
C GLY A 110 -15.60 -2.16 4.47
N GLY A 111 -15.54 -0.91 4.10
CA GLY A 111 -16.33 0.16 4.72
C GLY A 111 -16.06 0.30 6.21
N THR A 112 -17.10 0.12 7.03
CA THR A 112 -17.06 0.24 8.50
C THR A 112 -16.73 -1.06 9.23
N ASP A 113 -16.58 -2.18 8.51
CA ASP A 113 -16.43 -3.53 9.09
C ASP A 113 -15.02 -3.82 9.62
N PHE A 114 -14.31 -2.79 10.04
CA PHE A 114 -13.00 -2.93 10.67
C PHE A 114 -13.16 -3.58 12.05
N PRO A 115 -12.53 -4.76 12.32
CA PRO A 115 -12.74 -5.51 13.54
C PRO A 115 -12.38 -4.73 14.81
N GLN A 116 -13.09 -5.02 15.88
CA GLN A 116 -12.74 -4.52 17.22
C GLN A 116 -11.55 -5.30 17.80
N ASP A 117 -11.56 -6.62 17.62
CA ASP A 117 -10.46 -7.51 18.00
C ASP A 117 -9.53 -7.72 16.79
N LEU A 118 -8.29 -7.28 16.92
CA LEU A 118 -7.24 -7.40 15.91
C LEU A 118 -6.21 -8.47 16.26
N MET A 119 -6.26 -9.04 17.46
CA MET A 119 -5.31 -10.04 17.96
C MET A 119 -5.12 -11.26 17.03
N PRO A 120 -6.14 -11.70 16.25
CA PRO A 120 -5.96 -12.80 15.30
C PRO A 120 -5.04 -12.50 14.11
N TYR A 121 -4.60 -11.25 13.92
CA TYR A 121 -3.84 -10.83 12.74
C TYR A 121 -2.39 -10.50 13.08
N ASP A 122 -1.48 -10.89 12.19
CA ASP A 122 -0.05 -10.57 12.27
C ASP A 122 0.30 -9.26 11.56
N LEU A 123 -0.52 -8.85 10.60
CA LEU A 123 -0.35 -7.59 9.86
C LEU A 123 -1.70 -7.09 9.35
N ILE A 124 -1.87 -5.78 9.40
CA ILE A 124 -2.99 -5.08 8.76
C ILE A 124 -2.48 -4.27 7.58
N ILE A 125 -3.12 -4.39 6.41
CA ILE A 125 -2.82 -3.57 5.23
C ILE A 125 -4.06 -2.73 4.91
N HIS A 126 -3.99 -1.42 5.19
CA HIS A 126 -5.10 -0.49 5.03
C HIS A 126 -5.07 0.21 3.67
N CYS A 127 -6.22 0.41 3.05
CA CYS A 127 -6.30 1.19 1.80
C CYS A 127 -6.01 2.68 2.05
N GLY A 128 -5.88 3.47 0.97
CA GLY A 128 -5.62 4.92 1.05
C GLY A 128 -6.73 5.75 1.69
N ALA A 129 -7.89 5.14 1.97
CA ALA A 129 -9.05 5.78 2.60
C ALA A 129 -9.42 7.14 1.97
N CYS A 130 -9.41 7.22 0.64
CA CYS A 130 -9.63 8.47 -0.11
C CYS A 130 -10.96 9.14 0.24
N MET A 131 -12.01 8.37 0.56
CA MET A 131 -13.36 8.85 0.91
C MET A 131 -13.55 9.14 2.41
N PHE A 132 -12.56 8.83 3.26
CA PHE A 132 -12.65 9.04 4.70
C PHE A 132 -11.72 10.14 5.17
N ASN A 133 -12.09 10.79 6.27
CA ASN A 133 -11.28 11.84 6.86
C ASN A 133 -10.09 11.27 7.68
N ARG A 134 -9.16 12.15 8.02
CA ARG A 134 -7.97 11.80 8.81
C ARG A 134 -8.32 11.17 10.16
N LYS A 135 -9.32 11.71 10.87
CA LYS A 135 -9.72 11.22 12.19
C LYS A 135 -10.13 9.74 12.15
N TYR A 136 -10.84 9.34 11.10
CA TYR A 136 -11.25 7.96 10.91
C TYR A 136 -10.05 7.02 10.70
N VAL A 137 -9.08 7.44 9.89
CA VAL A 137 -7.86 6.65 9.65
C VAL A 137 -7.04 6.53 10.93
N LEU A 138 -6.85 7.64 11.65
CA LEU A 138 -6.10 7.65 12.91
C LEU A 138 -6.75 6.76 13.97
N SER A 139 -8.08 6.70 14.08
CA SER A 139 -8.74 5.82 15.04
C SER A 139 -8.48 4.33 14.77
N ARG A 140 -8.29 3.94 13.51
CA ARG A 140 -7.89 2.58 13.15
C ARG A 140 -6.43 2.31 13.50
N ILE A 141 -5.55 3.28 13.27
CA ILE A 141 -4.13 3.20 13.65
C ILE A 141 -3.99 3.06 15.17
N GLU A 142 -4.72 3.89 15.93
CA GLU A 142 -4.71 3.84 17.40
C GLU A 142 -5.15 2.47 17.90
N ARG A 143 -6.25 1.91 17.36
CA ARG A 143 -6.70 0.57 17.72
C ARG A 143 -5.67 -0.51 17.41
N ALA A 144 -4.98 -0.42 16.28
CA ALA A 144 -3.92 -1.35 15.91
C ALA A 144 -2.73 -1.25 16.89
N ARG A 145 -2.34 -0.02 17.25
CA ARG A 145 -1.28 0.24 18.22
C ARG A 145 -1.61 -0.26 19.62
N GLU A 146 -2.82 -0.01 20.10
CA GLU A 146 -3.29 -0.48 21.42
C GLU A 146 -3.24 -2.01 21.56
N GLN A 147 -3.46 -2.71 20.47
CA GLN A 147 -3.39 -4.17 20.41
C GLN A 147 -2.03 -4.70 19.91
N HIS A 148 -1.06 -3.82 19.70
CA HIS A 148 0.29 -4.18 19.22
C HIS A 148 0.31 -4.92 17.88
N ILE A 149 -0.69 -4.69 17.03
CA ILE A 149 -0.75 -5.28 15.68
C ILE A 149 -0.19 -4.29 14.66
N PRO A 150 0.86 -4.64 13.93
CA PRO A 150 1.45 -3.77 12.93
C PRO A 150 0.45 -3.46 11.80
N MET A 151 0.44 -2.20 11.38
CA MET A 151 -0.46 -1.75 10.31
C MET A 151 0.30 -0.93 9.29
N THR A 152 0.18 -1.30 8.01
CA THR A 152 0.74 -0.57 6.88
C THR A 152 -0.34 -0.12 5.89
N ASN A 153 0.06 0.55 4.83
CA ASN A 153 -0.82 1.09 3.79
C ASN A 153 -0.59 0.37 2.45
N TYR A 154 -1.60 0.34 1.56
CA TYR A 154 -1.51 -0.28 0.23
C TYR A 154 -0.29 0.16 -0.58
N GLY A 155 -0.05 1.47 -0.67
CA GLY A 155 1.06 2.02 -1.43
C GLY A 155 2.41 1.62 -0.85
N VAL A 156 2.55 1.69 0.47
CA VAL A 156 3.76 1.29 1.20
C VAL A 156 4.00 -0.21 1.06
N ALA A 157 2.98 -1.03 1.28
CA ALA A 157 3.09 -2.49 1.12
C ALA A 157 3.47 -2.91 -0.32
N ILE A 158 2.89 -2.26 -1.34
CA ILE A 158 3.22 -2.53 -2.74
C ILE A 158 4.67 -2.10 -3.05
N ALA A 159 5.11 -0.93 -2.57
CA ALA A 159 6.48 -0.47 -2.73
C ALA A 159 7.47 -1.44 -2.07
N TYR A 160 7.16 -1.88 -0.84
CA TYR A 160 7.95 -2.87 -0.12
C TYR A 160 8.06 -4.21 -0.87
N LEU A 161 6.93 -4.78 -1.26
CA LEU A 161 6.87 -6.05 -1.99
C LEU A 161 7.55 -6.01 -3.37
N ASN A 162 7.68 -4.83 -3.96
CA ASN A 162 8.43 -4.61 -5.20
C ASN A 162 9.92 -4.27 -4.96
N GLY A 163 10.38 -4.14 -3.71
CA GLY A 163 11.76 -3.81 -3.36
C GLY A 163 12.17 -2.37 -3.71
N ILE A 164 11.20 -1.44 -3.73
CA ILE A 164 11.44 -0.03 -4.10
C ILE A 164 11.07 0.96 -2.99
N LEU A 165 10.77 0.47 -1.78
CA LEU A 165 10.33 1.35 -0.68
C LEU A 165 11.37 2.42 -0.33
N ASP A 166 12.65 2.06 -0.33
CA ASP A 166 13.77 2.98 -0.04
C ASP A 166 14.05 3.97 -1.19
N GLN A 167 13.38 3.80 -2.33
CA GLN A 167 13.57 4.61 -3.54
C GLN A 167 12.40 5.57 -3.80
N ILE A 168 11.41 5.58 -2.92
CA ILE A 168 10.26 6.46 -3.05
C ILE A 168 10.31 7.58 -2.00
N GLU A 169 9.72 8.73 -2.35
CA GLU A 169 9.54 9.85 -1.43
C GLU A 169 8.25 9.66 -0.61
N TYR A 170 8.33 9.89 0.70
CA TYR A 170 7.20 9.88 1.64
C TYR A 170 7.39 10.89 2.77
#